data_e584e20be93f8f2c368e983ab7c52470
#
_entry.id   e584e20be93f8f2c368e983ab7c52470
#
_cell.length_a   1.000
_cell.length_b   1.000
_cell.length_c   1.000
_cell.angle_alpha   90.00
_cell.angle_beta   90.00
_cell.angle_gamma   90.00
#
_symmetry.space_group_name_H-M   'P 1'
#
loop_
_entity.id
_entity.type
_entity.pdbx_description
1 polymer ?
#
loop_
_entity_poly.entity_id
_entity_poly.type
_entity_poly.pdbx_seq_one_letter_code
_entity_poly.pdbx_strand_id
1 'polypeptide(L)'
;MERRKFIKNTGLGAGSILVGSSMASFLAACGGNSDMMNEGGMNMGGQPVSVKEGNFSRPLPVPNTVSGNVTLTAQATSATINGNAISVFGYQANGILGPTIRVTSGINTNINFQNNLSEKSNIHWHGLKIPANMDGHPEDIVNPGSSFNYQFNVNQRAGLNWYHPHPDKATARQAFQGLAGMFIINDAEELALNLPSDIYEIPLVIQDKRFSSSDITYSPSMGEVMSGYMGETIIVNGEVSPFLEVTTRFYRLRILNGANARIYNLALSNNAELIIIGNDGGLLKNPSTVKNILLAPGERLDVLVNFAGLTAGTEVFLESKVFNDAGNAQGKQGFKILKFKITQTVSDSFIVPVSLSSVDTISPGSSSKTRNFILNAMQMSGGMNMSGIHSINGKTYDKNRMDEKVSANATETWIFDNSKGDEPHPMHLHGVHFQVFERSGGRRQLIASESGWKDTVLVMPGEIVKIIISFSNLTGVFVFHCHNLEHEDDGMMLQYQLT
;
A
#
# COMPACT_ATOMS: atom_id res chain seq x y z
N MET A 1 32.56 40.78 40.32
CA MET A 1 32.82 40.69 41.80
C MET A 1 32.02 39.52 42.29
N GLU A 2 32.72 38.52 42.55
CA GLU A 2 33.10 37.81 43.77
C GLU A 2 31.99 36.92 44.28
N ARG A 3 32.19 35.65 44.21
CA ARG A 3 32.97 34.68 44.99
C ARG A 3 32.17 34.07 46.14
N ARG A 4 32.02 32.72 46.07
CA ARG A 4 32.63 31.77 47.00
C ARG A 4 31.98 31.72 48.39
N LYS A 5 31.78 30.64 49.08
CA LYS A 5 32.42 29.35 49.32
C LYS A 5 31.56 28.57 50.36
N PHE A 6 31.48 27.23 50.33
CA PHE A 6 32.13 26.25 51.17
C PHE A 6 31.48 25.97 52.55
N ILE A 7 31.22 24.74 52.95
CA ILE A 7 31.92 23.81 53.83
C ILE A 7 30.94 22.67 54.27
N LYS A 8 31.19 21.49 53.98
CA LYS A 8 31.65 20.30 54.77
C LYS A 8 31.32 20.28 56.27
N ASN A 9 30.72 19.21 56.81
CA ASN A 9 31.32 18.12 57.54
C ASN A 9 30.30 17.35 58.40
N THR A 10 30.28 16.06 58.27
CA THR A 10 30.60 14.96 59.21
C THR A 10 29.79 14.83 60.49
N GLY A 11 29.33 13.63 60.76
CA GLY A 11 28.96 13.14 62.07
C GLY A 11 28.36 11.74 62.07
N LEU A 12 29.13 10.74 62.44
CA LEU A 12 28.73 9.38 62.74
C LEU A 12 27.74 9.31 63.91
N GLY A 13 26.87 8.30 63.86
CA GLY A 13 26.10 7.87 65.04
C GLY A 13 25.32 6.58 64.75
N ALA A 14 25.84 5.49 65.28
CA ALA A 14 25.21 4.14 65.25
C ALA A 14 23.97 4.05 66.15
N GLY A 15 22.97 3.30 65.73
CA GLY A 15 21.84 2.94 66.58
C GLY A 15 20.96 1.88 65.94
N SER A 16 21.24 0.61 66.26
CA SER A 16 20.41 -0.53 65.87
C SER A 16 19.12 -0.57 66.67
N ILE A 17 17.97 -0.71 66.01
CA ILE A 17 16.76 -1.36 66.56
C ILE A 17 16.04 -2.09 65.42
N LEU A 18 15.87 -3.38 65.62
CA LEU A 18 15.04 -4.32 64.89
C LEU A 18 13.56 -3.99 65.07
N VAL A 19 12.79 -3.83 63.97
CA VAL A 19 11.41 -4.31 63.93
C VAL A 19 11.14 -4.81 62.49
N GLY A 20 10.79 -6.08 62.40
CA GLY A 20 10.46 -6.77 61.17
C GLY A 20 9.06 -6.45 60.66
N SER A 21 8.79 -7.03 59.52
CA SER A 21 7.52 -7.12 58.75
C SER A 21 7.15 -5.88 57.94
N SER A 22 7.49 -5.96 56.66
CA SER A 22 6.73 -5.61 55.47
C SER A 22 7.65 -5.39 54.22
N MET A 23 8.49 -6.35 53.93
CA MET A 23 9.22 -6.44 52.66
C MET A 23 8.70 -7.61 51.80
N ALA A 24 7.37 -7.61 51.52
CA ALA A 24 6.79 -8.61 50.61
C ALA A 24 5.91 -8.00 49.51
N SER A 25 5.92 -6.65 49.33
CA SER A 25 5.03 -6.01 48.35
C SER A 25 5.76 -5.12 47.34
N PHE A 26 7.09 -5.13 47.30
CA PHE A 26 7.86 -4.35 46.34
C PHE A 26 8.71 -5.15 45.34
N LEU A 27 8.57 -6.49 45.32
CA LEU A 27 9.28 -7.37 44.39
C LEU A 27 8.36 -7.95 43.27
N ALA A 28 7.15 -7.42 43.09
CA ALA A 28 6.25 -7.80 42.00
C ALA A 28 6.14 -6.76 40.87
N ALA A 29 7.01 -5.73 40.88
CA ALA A 29 7.02 -4.69 39.82
C ALA A 29 8.32 -4.65 39.01
N CYS A 30 9.20 -5.63 39.15
CA CYS A 30 10.40 -5.82 38.33
C CYS A 30 10.46 -7.25 37.79
N GLY A 31 9.33 -7.72 37.25
CA GLY A 31 9.28 -8.79 36.28
C GLY A 31 9.48 -8.18 34.90
N GLY A 32 10.59 -7.48 34.72
CA GLY A 32 11.05 -7.03 33.41
C GLY A 32 11.56 -8.23 32.65
N ASN A 33 11.08 -8.39 31.44
CA ASN A 33 11.57 -9.28 30.42
C ASN A 33 13.08 -9.47 30.49
N SER A 34 13.50 -10.68 30.85
CA SER A 34 14.89 -11.16 30.71
C SER A 34 15.24 -11.58 29.28
N ASP A 35 14.59 -10.99 28.25
CA ASP A 35 14.89 -11.26 26.85
C ASP A 35 15.67 -10.14 26.16
N MET A 36 16.35 -9.26 26.93
CA MET A 36 17.13 -8.17 26.36
C MET A 36 18.64 -8.34 26.58
N MET A 37 19.19 -9.51 26.34
CA MET A 37 20.63 -9.69 26.11
C MET A 37 20.84 -10.97 25.29
N ASN A 38 20.49 -10.93 24.01
CA ASN A 38 21.08 -11.81 23.03
C ASN A 38 22.18 -11.03 22.33
N GLU A 39 23.41 -11.44 22.49
CA GLU A 39 24.58 -10.84 21.85
C GLU A 39 24.42 -10.97 20.33
N GLY A 40 24.11 -9.88 19.64
CA GLY A 40 24.07 -9.86 18.16
C GLY A 40 22.92 -9.04 17.57
N GLY A 41 23.04 -7.72 17.60
CA GLY A 41 22.16 -6.81 16.84
C GLY A 41 20.97 -6.32 17.66
N MET A 42 20.91 -5.03 17.89
CA MET A 42 19.67 -4.36 18.32
C MET A 42 18.61 -4.60 17.24
N ASN A 43 17.57 -5.37 17.57
CA ASN A 43 16.40 -5.49 16.73
C ASN A 43 15.67 -4.13 16.77
N MET A 44 15.97 -3.28 15.79
CA MET A 44 15.37 -1.94 15.65
C MET A 44 14.04 -1.97 14.86
N GLY A 45 13.53 -3.17 14.55
CA GLY A 45 12.25 -3.33 13.86
C GLY A 45 11.10 -2.68 14.64
N GLY A 46 10.16 -2.09 13.92
CA GLY A 46 8.99 -1.42 14.49
C GLY A 46 8.16 -2.35 15.38
N GLN A 47 7.45 -1.77 16.33
CA GLN A 47 6.52 -2.52 17.18
C GLN A 47 5.20 -2.76 16.44
N PRO A 48 4.52 -3.89 16.66
CA PRO A 48 3.21 -4.14 16.09
C PRO A 48 2.21 -3.05 16.47
N VAL A 49 1.48 -2.53 15.48
CA VAL A 49 0.40 -1.59 15.69
C VAL A 49 -0.90 -2.37 15.71
N SER A 50 -1.52 -2.51 16.89
CA SER A 50 -2.80 -3.19 17.06
C SER A 50 -3.94 -2.39 16.46
N VAL A 51 -4.73 -3.04 15.60
CA VAL A 51 -5.93 -2.46 15.01
C VAL A 51 -7.05 -2.43 16.02
N LYS A 52 -7.72 -1.29 16.13
CA LYS A 52 -8.95 -1.10 16.89
C LYS A 52 -10.14 -1.20 15.95
N GLU A 53 -10.91 -2.27 16.05
CA GLU A 53 -12.11 -2.45 15.23
C GLU A 53 -13.20 -1.45 15.64
N GLY A 54 -13.90 -0.87 14.66
CA GLY A 54 -15.11 -0.08 14.87
C GLY A 54 -16.35 -0.97 15.04
N ASN A 55 -17.52 -0.34 15.13
CA ASN A 55 -18.79 -1.04 15.37
C ASN A 55 -19.56 -1.44 14.10
N PHE A 56 -19.04 -1.13 12.91
CA PHE A 56 -19.64 -1.43 11.60
C PHE A 56 -21.09 -0.92 11.49
N SER A 57 -21.34 0.30 11.94
CA SER A 57 -22.69 0.90 11.98
C SER A 57 -22.95 1.94 10.90
N ARG A 58 -21.91 2.33 10.13
CA ARG A 58 -22.02 3.31 9.06
C ARG A 58 -21.98 2.64 7.70
N PRO A 59 -22.75 3.12 6.71
CA PRO A 59 -22.68 2.59 5.37
C PRO A 59 -21.34 2.89 4.71
N LEU A 60 -20.88 1.99 3.83
CA LEU A 60 -19.71 2.19 3.00
C LEU A 60 -19.94 3.36 2.02
N PRO A 61 -19.13 4.42 2.06
CA PRO A 61 -19.17 5.44 1.02
C PRO A 61 -18.61 4.85 -0.29
N VAL A 62 -19.21 5.23 -1.41
CA VAL A 62 -18.67 4.92 -2.74
C VAL A 62 -18.24 6.24 -3.37
N PRO A 63 -16.95 6.43 -3.69
CA PRO A 63 -16.47 7.63 -4.35
C PRO A 63 -17.20 7.87 -5.67
N ASN A 64 -17.52 9.13 -5.96
CA ASN A 64 -18.15 9.50 -7.22
C ASN A 64 -17.28 9.07 -8.41
N THR A 65 -17.92 8.56 -9.46
CA THR A 65 -17.22 8.23 -10.71
C THR A 65 -17.28 9.43 -11.66
N VAL A 66 -16.12 9.76 -12.25
CA VAL A 66 -15.97 10.82 -13.23
C VAL A 66 -15.29 10.30 -14.49
N SER A 67 -15.53 10.96 -15.62
CA SER A 67 -14.93 10.64 -16.92
C SER A 67 -14.71 11.89 -17.76
N GLY A 68 -13.99 11.80 -18.87
CA GLY A 68 -13.70 12.93 -19.75
C GLY A 68 -12.66 13.90 -19.17
N ASN A 69 -12.95 15.21 -19.26
CA ASN A 69 -12.07 16.22 -18.67
C ASN A 69 -12.31 16.30 -17.16
N VAL A 70 -11.28 16.01 -16.38
CA VAL A 70 -11.35 15.96 -14.92
C VAL A 70 -10.50 17.08 -14.31
N THR A 71 -10.97 17.70 -13.25
CA THR A 71 -10.15 18.58 -12.41
C THR A 71 -9.96 17.93 -11.04
N LEU A 72 -8.71 17.79 -10.63
CA LEU A 72 -8.33 17.34 -9.31
C LEU A 72 -7.63 18.50 -8.57
N THR A 73 -8.16 18.88 -7.42
CA THR A 73 -7.60 19.96 -6.61
C THR A 73 -7.07 19.40 -5.30
N ALA A 74 -5.74 19.24 -5.19
CA ALA A 74 -5.12 18.89 -3.92
C ALA A 74 -5.22 20.07 -2.95
N GLN A 75 -5.90 19.88 -1.83
CA GLN A 75 -6.15 20.94 -0.85
C GLN A 75 -6.33 20.39 0.57
N ALA A 76 -6.03 21.22 1.55
CA ALA A 76 -6.48 20.99 2.92
C ALA A 76 -8.00 21.21 2.97
N THR A 77 -8.72 20.24 3.52
CA THR A 77 -10.18 20.25 3.61
C THR A 77 -10.64 19.48 4.85
N SER A 78 -11.94 19.32 5.02
CA SER A 78 -12.53 18.50 6.07
C SER A 78 -13.32 17.35 5.46
N ALA A 79 -13.22 16.16 6.06
CA ALA A 79 -14.05 15.01 5.72
C ALA A 79 -14.85 14.55 6.94
N THR A 80 -16.07 14.04 6.72
CA THR A 80 -16.82 13.39 7.80
C THR A 80 -16.38 11.92 7.89
N ILE A 81 -15.65 11.58 8.95
CA ILE A 81 -15.15 10.23 9.21
C ILE A 81 -15.68 9.76 10.56
N ASN A 82 -16.33 8.62 10.60
CA ASN A 82 -17.00 8.09 11.80
C ASN A 82 -17.91 9.14 12.50
N GLY A 83 -18.55 10.01 11.69
CA GLY A 83 -19.44 11.07 12.15
C GLY A 83 -18.77 12.32 12.69
N ASN A 84 -17.46 12.40 12.69
CA ASN A 84 -16.70 13.56 13.13
C ASN A 84 -16.14 14.32 11.92
N ALA A 85 -16.03 15.64 12.02
CA ALA A 85 -15.31 16.46 11.06
C ALA A 85 -13.82 16.32 11.33
N ILE A 86 -13.08 15.76 10.36
CA ILE A 86 -11.64 15.51 10.45
C ILE A 86 -10.94 16.32 9.37
N SER A 87 -9.89 17.05 9.76
CA SER A 87 -9.01 17.73 8.81
C SER A 87 -8.20 16.71 8.01
N VAL A 88 -8.21 16.86 6.69
CA VAL A 88 -7.58 15.92 5.75
C VAL A 88 -6.98 16.71 4.58
N PHE A 89 -6.16 16.03 3.78
CA PHE A 89 -5.92 16.44 2.40
C PHE A 89 -6.88 15.67 1.49
N GLY A 90 -7.39 16.32 0.45
CA GLY A 90 -8.29 15.71 -0.52
C GLY A 90 -8.08 16.27 -1.91
N TYR A 91 -8.43 15.48 -2.94
CA TYR A 91 -8.47 15.94 -4.33
C TYR A 91 -9.77 16.63 -4.71
N GLN A 92 -10.68 16.77 -3.76
CA GLN A 92 -11.95 17.49 -3.87
C GLN A 92 -12.34 18.06 -2.50
N ALA A 93 -13.26 18.99 -2.48
CA ALA A 93 -13.78 19.53 -1.24
C ALA A 93 -14.61 18.47 -0.48
N ASN A 94 -14.56 18.50 0.85
CA ASN A 94 -15.35 17.65 1.75
C ASN A 94 -15.16 16.14 1.57
N GLY A 95 -13.95 15.70 1.19
CA GLY A 95 -13.63 14.30 1.01
C GLY A 95 -12.17 13.97 1.29
N ILE A 96 -11.89 12.74 1.72
CA ILE A 96 -10.53 12.24 1.96
C ILE A 96 -9.93 11.60 0.70
N LEU A 97 -10.77 11.05 -0.18
CA LEU A 97 -10.35 10.46 -1.44
C LEU A 97 -10.75 11.36 -2.61
N GLY A 98 -10.02 11.26 -3.70
CA GLY A 98 -10.45 11.78 -4.99
C GLY A 98 -11.57 10.92 -5.60
N PRO A 99 -12.20 11.41 -6.69
CA PRO A 99 -13.20 10.65 -7.43
C PRO A 99 -12.57 9.41 -8.08
N THR A 100 -13.38 8.38 -8.33
CA THR A 100 -12.98 7.28 -9.23
C THR A 100 -12.98 7.79 -10.66
N ILE A 101 -11.81 7.87 -11.28
CA ILE A 101 -11.71 8.22 -12.71
C ILE A 101 -11.94 6.94 -13.51
N ARG A 102 -12.91 6.97 -14.44
CA ARG A 102 -13.20 5.81 -15.29
C ARG A 102 -13.05 6.20 -16.76
N VAL A 103 -12.21 5.44 -17.47
CA VAL A 103 -11.92 5.67 -18.89
C VAL A 103 -12.06 4.40 -19.71
N THR A 104 -12.23 4.54 -21.01
CA THR A 104 -12.15 3.43 -21.96
C THR A 104 -10.76 3.39 -22.58
N SER A 105 -10.18 2.21 -22.73
CA SER A 105 -8.89 2.01 -23.41
C SER A 105 -8.90 2.64 -24.81
N GLY A 106 -7.80 3.27 -25.20
CA GLY A 106 -7.64 3.97 -26.48
C GLY A 106 -8.10 5.44 -26.47
N ILE A 107 -8.68 5.93 -25.36
CA ILE A 107 -9.18 7.31 -25.27
C ILE A 107 -8.12 8.24 -24.67
N ASN A 108 -8.05 9.45 -25.24
CA ASN A 108 -7.24 10.53 -24.66
C ASN A 108 -7.88 11.03 -23.36
N THR A 109 -7.07 11.13 -22.34
CA THR A 109 -7.45 11.61 -21.02
C THR A 109 -6.82 12.96 -20.78
N ASN A 110 -7.60 13.88 -20.22
CA ASN A 110 -7.18 15.24 -19.89
C ASN A 110 -7.55 15.53 -18.43
N ILE A 111 -6.54 15.71 -17.58
CA ILE A 111 -6.74 15.93 -16.14
C ILE A 111 -6.00 17.20 -15.73
N ASN A 112 -6.75 18.21 -15.34
CA ASN A 112 -6.19 19.43 -14.78
C ASN A 112 -5.94 19.25 -13.28
N PHE A 113 -4.69 19.17 -12.88
CA PHE A 113 -4.29 19.13 -11.48
C PHE A 113 -4.02 20.55 -10.97
N GLN A 114 -4.65 20.89 -9.85
CA GLN A 114 -4.44 22.17 -9.14
C GLN A 114 -3.87 21.87 -7.77
N ASN A 115 -2.73 22.47 -7.45
CA ASN A 115 -2.14 22.34 -6.13
C ASN A 115 -2.49 23.55 -5.25
N ASN A 116 -3.51 23.40 -4.42
CA ASN A 116 -3.92 24.39 -3.41
C ASN A 116 -3.43 24.04 -2.00
N LEU A 117 -2.48 23.10 -1.88
CA LEU A 117 -1.74 22.87 -0.63
C LEU A 117 -0.75 24.01 -0.40
N SER A 118 -0.28 24.15 0.84
CA SER A 118 0.83 25.07 1.20
C SER A 118 2.22 24.53 0.85
N GLU A 119 2.30 23.37 0.22
CA GLU A 119 3.51 22.65 -0.12
C GLU A 119 3.47 22.09 -1.54
N LYS A 120 4.62 21.69 -2.05
CA LYS A 120 4.77 21.07 -3.36
C LYS A 120 4.04 19.71 -3.41
N SER A 121 3.44 19.40 -4.55
CA SER A 121 2.78 18.13 -4.81
C SER A 121 2.84 17.79 -6.30
N ASN A 122 2.42 16.60 -6.67
CA ASN A 122 2.18 16.15 -8.05
C ASN A 122 1.17 15.02 -8.03
N ILE A 123 0.93 14.38 -9.16
CA ILE A 123 0.17 13.13 -9.25
C ILE A 123 0.98 12.11 -10.02
N HIS A 124 1.22 10.95 -9.41
CA HIS A 124 1.62 9.74 -10.09
C HIS A 124 0.40 8.89 -10.45
N TRP A 125 0.37 8.40 -11.68
CA TRP A 125 -0.69 7.54 -12.22
C TRP A 125 -0.26 6.09 -12.13
N HIS A 126 -0.35 5.54 -10.93
CA HIS A 126 0.14 4.22 -10.59
C HIS A 126 -0.52 3.11 -11.44
N GLY A 127 0.29 2.39 -12.20
CA GLY A 127 -0.12 1.32 -13.09
C GLY A 127 -0.40 1.76 -14.53
N LEU A 128 -0.29 3.05 -14.86
CA LEU A 128 -0.45 3.51 -16.22
C LEU A 128 0.88 3.46 -16.99
N LYS A 129 0.80 3.01 -18.24
CA LYS A 129 1.91 3.04 -19.21
C LYS A 129 1.77 4.28 -20.09
N ILE A 130 2.27 5.40 -19.61
CA ILE A 130 2.13 6.72 -20.22
C ILE A 130 3.50 7.39 -20.40
N PRO A 131 3.61 8.48 -21.20
CA PRO A 131 4.87 9.20 -21.38
C PRO A 131 5.47 9.66 -20.05
N ALA A 132 6.79 9.57 -19.92
CA ALA A 132 7.51 9.88 -18.69
C ALA A 132 7.19 11.29 -18.12
N ASN A 133 7.03 12.29 -18.98
CA ASN A 133 6.68 13.66 -18.58
C ASN A 133 5.22 13.83 -18.11
N MET A 134 4.42 12.76 -18.15
CA MET A 134 3.03 12.72 -17.64
C MET A 134 2.88 11.72 -16.49
N ASP A 135 3.93 10.98 -16.16
CA ASP A 135 3.91 9.90 -15.16
C ASP A 135 3.85 10.40 -13.70
N GLY A 136 4.27 11.64 -13.46
CA GLY A 136 4.39 12.20 -12.11
C GLY A 136 5.66 11.77 -11.41
N HIS A 137 6.80 11.87 -12.09
CA HIS A 137 8.12 11.64 -11.51
C HIS A 137 8.32 12.51 -10.25
N PRO A 138 9.08 12.07 -9.23
CA PRO A 138 9.30 12.82 -7.98
C PRO A 138 9.76 14.28 -8.14
N GLU A 139 10.41 14.59 -9.27
CA GLU A 139 10.88 15.94 -9.60
C GLU A 139 9.88 16.75 -10.45
N ASP A 140 8.82 16.14 -10.97
CA ASP A 140 7.76 16.83 -11.73
C ASP A 140 6.78 17.53 -10.80
N ILE A 141 7.26 18.56 -10.15
CA ILE A 141 6.62 19.25 -9.02
C ILE A 141 5.68 20.37 -9.49
N VAL A 142 4.48 20.38 -8.97
CA VAL A 142 3.54 21.49 -9.05
C VAL A 142 3.60 22.29 -7.75
N ASN A 143 4.02 23.57 -7.85
CA ASN A 143 4.16 24.44 -6.69
C ASN A 143 2.79 24.84 -6.10
N PRO A 144 2.74 25.30 -4.82
CA PRO A 144 1.54 25.89 -4.23
C PRO A 144 0.90 26.96 -5.13
N GLY A 145 -0.43 26.88 -5.30
CA GLY A 145 -1.19 27.81 -6.13
C GLY A 145 -1.03 27.64 -7.64
N SER A 146 -0.27 26.64 -8.08
CA SER A 146 -0.04 26.33 -9.51
C SER A 146 -0.87 25.14 -9.98
N SER A 147 -0.93 24.96 -11.29
CA SER A 147 -1.60 23.82 -11.91
C SER A 147 -0.73 23.16 -12.97
N PHE A 148 -1.02 21.89 -13.25
CA PHE A 148 -0.42 21.12 -14.33
C PHE A 148 -1.51 20.34 -15.06
N ASN A 149 -1.41 20.26 -16.39
CA ASN A 149 -2.39 19.56 -17.21
C ASN A 149 -1.80 18.24 -17.72
N TYR A 150 -2.24 17.13 -17.14
CA TYR A 150 -1.88 15.79 -17.57
C TYR A 150 -2.70 15.41 -18.81
N GLN A 151 -2.03 15.16 -19.91
CA GLN A 151 -2.65 14.75 -21.18
C GLN A 151 -1.96 13.52 -21.74
N PHE A 152 -2.67 12.40 -21.77
CA PHE A 152 -2.13 11.15 -22.28
C PHE A 152 -3.21 10.24 -22.84
N ASN A 153 -2.81 9.36 -23.74
CA ASN A 153 -3.67 8.29 -24.24
C ASN A 153 -3.52 7.07 -23.33
N VAL A 154 -4.65 6.52 -22.86
CA VAL A 154 -4.67 5.31 -22.05
C VAL A 154 -4.83 4.11 -22.97
N ASN A 155 -3.72 3.59 -23.47
CA ASN A 155 -3.71 2.44 -24.39
C ASN A 155 -3.20 1.20 -23.69
N GLN A 156 -4.00 0.65 -22.77
CA GLN A 156 -3.71 -0.57 -22.04
C GLN A 156 -4.98 -1.33 -21.70
N ARG A 157 -4.85 -2.56 -21.22
CA ARG A 157 -5.94 -3.48 -20.88
C ARG A 157 -6.81 -2.92 -19.76
N ALA A 158 -8.07 -3.38 -19.73
CA ALA A 158 -8.97 -3.12 -18.62
C ALA A 158 -8.33 -3.55 -17.29
N GLY A 159 -8.46 -2.70 -16.27
CA GLY A 159 -7.89 -2.96 -14.96
C GLY A 159 -8.15 -1.87 -13.95
N LEU A 160 -7.82 -2.15 -12.71
CA LEU A 160 -7.84 -1.22 -11.60
C LEU A 160 -6.44 -0.61 -11.42
N ASN A 161 -6.34 0.67 -11.67
CA ASN A 161 -5.19 1.51 -11.37
C ASN A 161 -5.59 2.55 -10.33
N TRP A 162 -4.68 3.40 -9.94
CA TRP A 162 -4.97 4.45 -8.97
C TRP A 162 -4.06 5.66 -9.16
N TYR A 163 -4.27 6.71 -8.40
CA TYR A 163 -3.45 7.90 -8.42
C TYR A 163 -3.20 8.42 -7.01
N HIS A 164 -1.99 8.90 -6.79
CA HIS A 164 -1.53 9.43 -5.51
C HIS A 164 -0.40 10.45 -5.71
N PRO A 165 -0.07 11.27 -4.70
CA PRO A 165 1.09 12.16 -4.77
C PRO A 165 2.40 11.36 -4.79
N HIS A 166 3.44 11.94 -5.44
CA HIS A 166 4.76 11.33 -5.51
C HIS A 166 5.90 12.36 -5.46
N PRO A 167 5.81 13.44 -4.65
CA PRO A 167 6.92 14.37 -4.50
C PRO A 167 8.02 13.77 -3.61
N ASP A 168 9.29 13.92 -3.99
CA ASP A 168 10.43 13.43 -3.20
C ASP A 168 10.30 13.84 -1.72
N LYS A 169 10.41 12.84 -0.80
CA LYS A 169 10.33 12.98 0.67
C LYS A 169 9.01 13.52 1.24
N ALA A 170 7.93 13.46 0.48
CA ALA A 170 6.62 13.89 0.96
C ALA A 170 5.44 13.00 0.51
N THR A 171 5.72 11.92 -0.23
CA THR A 171 4.72 10.96 -0.68
C THR A 171 3.96 10.36 0.50
N ALA A 172 4.68 9.81 1.48
CA ALA A 172 4.10 9.10 2.61
C ALA A 172 3.13 9.99 3.41
N ARG A 173 3.55 11.22 3.73
CA ARG A 173 2.71 12.14 4.49
C ARG A 173 1.48 12.58 3.70
N GLN A 174 1.63 12.96 2.44
CA GLN A 174 0.51 13.44 1.62
C GLN A 174 -0.52 12.33 1.37
N ALA A 175 -0.10 11.10 1.09
CA ALA A 175 -0.97 9.94 0.95
C ALA A 175 -1.64 9.57 2.29
N PHE A 176 -0.90 9.61 3.40
CA PHE A 176 -1.48 9.34 4.72
C PHE A 176 -2.53 10.38 5.11
N GLN A 177 -2.35 11.63 4.73
CA GLN A 177 -3.31 12.73 4.96
C GLN A 177 -4.57 12.61 4.10
N GLY A 178 -4.58 11.78 3.03
CA GLY A 178 -5.80 11.47 2.29
C GLY A 178 -5.75 11.60 0.77
N LEU A 179 -4.61 11.98 0.19
CA LEU A 179 -4.48 12.11 -1.26
C LEU A 179 -4.33 10.75 -1.92
N ALA A 180 -5.43 10.18 -2.37
CA ALA A 180 -5.50 8.98 -3.19
C ALA A 180 -6.80 8.94 -3.97
N GLY A 181 -6.84 8.19 -5.08
CA GLY A 181 -8.07 7.93 -5.82
C GLY A 181 -7.91 6.79 -6.81
N MET A 182 -9.01 6.16 -7.19
CA MET A 182 -8.99 5.06 -8.15
C MET A 182 -9.03 5.54 -9.59
N PHE A 183 -8.35 4.79 -10.47
CA PHE A 183 -8.39 4.97 -11.91
C PHE A 183 -8.74 3.62 -12.57
N ILE A 184 -9.94 3.51 -13.12
CA ILE A 184 -10.45 2.27 -13.71
C ILE A 184 -10.46 2.39 -15.23
N ILE A 185 -9.86 1.41 -15.89
CA ILE A 185 -9.87 1.28 -17.35
C ILE A 185 -10.83 0.17 -17.72
N ASN A 186 -11.72 0.42 -18.67
CA ASN A 186 -12.57 -0.58 -19.29
C ASN A 186 -12.14 -0.79 -20.75
N ASP A 187 -12.32 -1.99 -21.28
CA ASP A 187 -12.11 -2.33 -22.68
C ASP A 187 -13.18 -3.28 -23.21
N ALA A 188 -13.13 -3.58 -24.49
CA ALA A 188 -14.11 -4.44 -25.13
C ALA A 188 -14.03 -5.91 -24.65
N GLU A 189 -12.82 -6.39 -24.28
CA GLU A 189 -12.61 -7.75 -23.77
C GLU A 189 -13.31 -7.93 -22.41
N GLU A 190 -13.13 -6.97 -21.49
CA GLU A 190 -13.80 -6.97 -20.19
C GLU A 190 -15.32 -6.87 -20.32
N LEU A 191 -15.80 -5.94 -21.14
CA LEU A 191 -17.24 -5.71 -21.34
C LEU A 191 -17.96 -6.96 -21.88
N ALA A 192 -17.30 -7.75 -22.74
CA ALA A 192 -17.87 -8.97 -23.31
C ALA A 192 -18.09 -10.08 -22.25
N LEU A 193 -17.46 -10.02 -21.10
CA LEU A 193 -17.59 -11.01 -20.03
C LEU A 193 -18.86 -10.87 -19.20
N ASN A 194 -19.58 -9.76 -19.32
CA ASN A 194 -20.78 -9.46 -18.54
C ASN A 194 -20.57 -9.68 -17.02
N LEU A 195 -19.41 -9.26 -16.50
CA LEU A 195 -19.12 -9.33 -15.07
C LEU A 195 -20.10 -8.47 -14.26
N PRO A 196 -20.29 -8.75 -12.96
CA PRO A 196 -21.10 -7.90 -12.12
C PRO A 196 -20.68 -6.43 -12.25
N SER A 197 -21.65 -5.54 -12.55
CA SER A 197 -21.43 -4.13 -12.86
C SER A 197 -22.41 -3.25 -12.10
N ASP A 198 -22.31 -1.93 -12.26
CA ASP A 198 -23.15 -0.94 -11.60
C ASP A 198 -23.13 -1.09 -10.07
N ILE A 199 -24.28 -1.30 -9.45
CA ILE A 199 -24.41 -1.47 -7.99
C ILE A 199 -23.78 -2.77 -7.47
N TYR A 200 -23.35 -3.68 -8.33
CA TYR A 200 -22.69 -4.94 -8.00
C TYR A 200 -21.18 -4.90 -8.23
N GLU A 201 -20.65 -3.79 -8.77
CA GLU A 201 -19.21 -3.50 -8.85
C GLU A 201 -18.84 -2.46 -7.80
N ILE A 202 -18.09 -2.87 -6.79
CA ILE A 202 -17.81 -2.06 -5.60
C ILE A 202 -16.32 -1.70 -5.56
N PRO A 203 -15.96 -0.43 -5.75
CA PRO A 203 -14.60 0.04 -5.52
C PRO A 203 -14.30 0.10 -4.01
N LEU A 204 -13.16 -0.46 -3.59
CA LEU A 204 -12.74 -0.50 -2.19
C LEU A 204 -11.29 0.00 -2.08
N VAL A 205 -11.08 1.19 -1.53
CA VAL A 205 -9.77 1.68 -1.08
C VAL A 205 -9.63 1.35 0.39
N ILE A 206 -8.77 0.41 0.73
CA ILE A 206 -8.50 0.01 2.11
C ILE A 206 -7.24 0.75 2.58
N GLN A 207 -7.36 1.48 3.67
CA GLN A 207 -6.26 2.24 4.28
C GLN A 207 -6.30 2.08 5.79
N ASP A 208 -5.23 2.47 6.45
CA ASP A 208 -5.20 2.61 7.90
C ASP A 208 -4.73 4.01 8.29
N LYS A 209 -5.27 4.54 9.36
CA LYS A 209 -5.00 5.90 9.82
C LYS A 209 -4.82 5.96 11.33
N ARG A 210 -4.17 7.04 11.77
CA ARG A 210 -4.16 7.46 13.17
C ARG A 210 -4.89 8.80 13.25
N PHE A 211 -5.81 8.88 14.19
CA PHE A 211 -6.62 10.07 14.40
C PHE A 211 -6.30 10.73 15.73
N SER A 212 -6.22 12.05 15.73
CA SER A 212 -6.48 12.87 16.92
C SER A 212 -7.97 13.18 17.01
N SER A 213 -8.37 14.11 17.87
CA SER A 213 -9.77 14.53 17.99
C SER A 213 -10.36 15.14 16.71
N SER A 214 -9.53 15.78 15.88
CA SER A 214 -9.96 16.55 14.70
C SER A 214 -9.11 16.36 13.44
N ASP A 215 -8.04 15.57 13.53
CA ASP A 215 -7.04 15.52 12.47
C ASP A 215 -6.55 14.07 12.23
N ILE A 216 -6.02 13.81 11.04
CA ILE A 216 -5.17 12.64 10.78
C ILE A 216 -3.76 12.98 11.27
N THR A 217 -3.22 12.15 12.17
CA THR A 217 -1.88 12.31 12.72
C THR A 217 -0.85 11.56 11.89
N TYR A 218 0.17 12.27 11.40
CA TYR A 218 1.33 11.67 10.75
C TYR A 218 2.61 12.20 11.40
N SER A 219 3.27 11.35 12.18
CA SER A 219 4.52 11.68 12.89
C SER A 219 5.28 10.38 13.17
N PRO A 220 5.92 9.79 12.15
CA PRO A 220 6.64 8.52 12.31
C PRO A 220 7.85 8.68 13.22
N SER A 221 7.98 7.75 14.16
CA SER A 221 9.22 7.52 14.90
C SER A 221 10.25 6.83 13.99
N MET A 222 11.51 6.78 14.41
CA MET A 222 12.55 6.06 13.66
C MET A 222 12.21 4.59 13.41
N GLY A 223 11.67 3.89 14.39
CA GLY A 223 11.22 2.50 14.23
C GLY A 223 10.07 2.37 13.22
N GLU A 224 9.23 3.39 13.09
CA GLU A 224 8.14 3.42 12.10
C GLU A 224 8.62 3.86 10.72
N VAL A 225 9.69 4.63 10.60
CA VAL A 225 10.35 4.82 9.30
C VAL A 225 10.93 3.48 8.83
N MET A 226 11.51 2.68 9.75
CA MET A 226 12.08 1.37 9.39
C MET A 226 11.05 0.32 8.99
N SER A 227 9.88 0.26 9.62
CA SER A 227 8.87 -0.78 9.36
C SER A 227 7.66 -0.29 8.60
N GLY A 228 7.58 1.01 8.34
CA GLY A 228 6.42 1.71 7.79
C GLY A 228 5.46 2.23 8.85
N TYR A 229 4.83 3.37 8.57
CA TYR A 229 3.89 4.03 9.45
C TYR A 229 2.48 3.44 9.30
N MET A 230 2.06 2.68 10.29
CA MET A 230 0.76 2.02 10.30
C MET A 230 -0.21 2.68 11.27
N GLY A 231 -1.46 2.77 10.85
CA GLY A 231 -2.56 3.26 11.68
C GLY A 231 -3.21 2.17 12.52
N GLU A 232 -3.81 2.55 13.63
CA GLU A 232 -4.61 1.65 14.48
C GLU A 232 -6.08 1.55 14.03
N THR A 233 -6.51 2.39 13.09
CA THR A 233 -7.89 2.46 12.62
C THR A 233 -7.96 2.16 11.12
N ILE A 234 -8.65 1.08 10.77
CA ILE A 234 -8.90 0.73 9.36
C ILE A 234 -10.05 1.57 8.83
N ILE A 235 -9.81 2.18 7.67
CA ILE A 235 -10.84 2.88 6.90
C ILE A 235 -11.01 2.24 5.52
N VAL A 236 -12.23 2.22 5.04
CA VAL A 236 -12.56 1.79 3.67
C VAL A 236 -13.32 2.91 2.99
N ASN A 237 -12.81 3.37 1.86
CA ASN A 237 -13.35 4.52 1.15
C ASN A 237 -13.52 5.77 2.03
N GLY A 238 -12.65 5.92 3.03
CA GLY A 238 -12.69 7.06 3.96
C GLY A 238 -13.60 6.88 5.18
N GLU A 239 -14.32 5.76 5.35
CA GLU A 239 -15.14 5.51 6.54
C GLU A 239 -14.54 4.39 7.42
N VAL A 240 -14.67 4.56 8.75
CA VAL A 240 -14.16 3.61 9.74
C VAL A 240 -15.07 2.39 9.83
N SER A 241 -14.50 1.19 9.58
CA SER A 241 -15.22 -0.08 9.74
C SER A 241 -16.65 -0.01 9.18
N PRO A 242 -16.84 0.25 7.88
CA PRO A 242 -18.17 0.43 7.31
C PRO A 242 -18.90 -0.89 7.09
N PHE A 243 -20.20 -0.79 6.75
CA PHE A 243 -20.97 -1.92 6.22
C PHE A 243 -21.45 -1.66 4.80
N LEU A 244 -21.64 -2.72 4.04
CA LEU A 244 -22.29 -2.73 2.74
C LEU A 244 -23.50 -3.66 2.78
N GLU A 245 -24.67 -3.17 2.39
CA GLU A 245 -25.86 -3.99 2.20
C GLU A 245 -25.76 -4.73 0.87
N VAL A 246 -25.94 -6.04 0.91
CA VAL A 246 -25.84 -6.92 -0.26
C VAL A 246 -27.03 -7.88 -0.32
N THR A 247 -27.27 -8.43 -1.50
CA THR A 247 -28.24 -9.51 -1.73
C THR A 247 -27.50 -10.84 -2.01
N THR A 248 -28.22 -11.95 -2.09
CA THR A 248 -27.64 -13.29 -2.30
C THR A 248 -27.22 -13.54 -3.75
N ARG A 249 -26.23 -12.76 -4.24
CA ARG A 249 -25.70 -12.86 -5.59
C ARG A 249 -24.19 -12.57 -5.63
N PHE A 250 -23.61 -12.63 -6.80
CA PHE A 250 -22.22 -12.24 -7.02
C PHE A 250 -22.06 -10.71 -6.96
N TYR A 251 -20.98 -10.29 -6.28
CA TYR A 251 -20.46 -8.93 -6.31
C TYR A 251 -19.02 -8.94 -6.80
N ARG A 252 -18.64 -7.90 -7.51
CA ARG A 252 -17.27 -7.65 -7.96
C ARG A 252 -16.66 -6.57 -7.10
N LEU A 253 -15.62 -6.92 -6.36
CA LEU A 253 -14.88 -5.99 -5.51
C LEU A 253 -13.61 -5.56 -6.21
N ARG A 254 -13.47 -4.26 -6.47
CA ARG A 254 -12.26 -3.64 -7.00
C ARG A 254 -11.44 -3.13 -5.82
N ILE A 255 -10.49 -3.93 -5.34
CA ILE A 255 -9.77 -3.69 -4.09
C ILE A 255 -8.42 -3.07 -4.37
N LEU A 256 -8.16 -1.90 -3.76
CA LEU A 256 -6.86 -1.26 -3.68
C LEU A 256 -6.36 -1.30 -2.24
N ASN A 257 -5.15 -1.77 -2.00
CA ASN A 257 -4.43 -1.47 -0.78
C ASN A 257 -3.77 -0.09 -0.90
N GLY A 258 -4.44 0.95 -0.40
CA GLY A 258 -3.97 2.33 -0.37
C GLY A 258 -3.33 2.72 0.96
N ALA A 259 -2.93 1.77 1.80
CA ALA A 259 -2.18 2.00 3.02
C ALA A 259 -0.73 2.39 2.71
N ASN A 260 -0.08 3.14 3.60
CA ASN A 260 1.33 3.47 3.42
C ASN A 260 2.24 2.23 3.51
N ALA A 261 1.99 1.35 4.49
CA ALA A 261 2.88 0.23 4.80
C ALA A 261 2.17 -1.09 5.10
N ARG A 262 0.88 -1.04 5.54
CA ARG A 262 0.18 -2.22 6.03
C ARG A 262 -0.13 -3.21 4.92
N ILE A 263 0.29 -4.46 5.12
CA ILE A 263 -0.09 -5.60 4.30
C ILE A 263 -1.37 -6.21 4.89
N TYR A 264 -2.32 -6.55 4.03
CA TYR A 264 -3.55 -7.27 4.41
C TYR A 264 -3.48 -8.72 3.94
N ASN A 265 -3.99 -9.66 4.74
CA ASN A 265 -4.23 -11.04 4.35
C ASN A 265 -5.75 -11.25 4.22
N LEU A 266 -6.29 -10.81 3.08
CA LEU A 266 -7.73 -10.73 2.85
C LEU A 266 -8.40 -12.10 2.83
N ALA A 267 -9.53 -12.23 3.54
CA ALA A 267 -10.37 -13.42 3.59
C ALA A 267 -11.81 -13.02 3.92
N LEU A 268 -12.75 -13.97 3.74
CA LEU A 268 -14.10 -13.85 4.25
C LEU A 268 -14.25 -14.58 5.58
N SER A 269 -14.93 -13.97 6.55
CA SER A 269 -15.07 -14.50 7.91
C SER A 269 -15.84 -15.84 8.00
N ASN A 270 -16.68 -16.14 7.01
CA ASN A 270 -17.37 -17.42 6.87
C ASN A 270 -16.54 -18.47 6.14
N ASN A 271 -15.28 -18.21 5.87
CA ASN A 271 -14.36 -19.05 5.12
C ASN A 271 -14.84 -19.40 3.69
N ALA A 272 -15.71 -18.56 3.11
CA ALA A 272 -16.06 -18.65 1.70
C ALA A 272 -14.84 -18.27 0.82
N GLU A 273 -14.94 -18.58 -0.44
CA GLU A 273 -13.86 -18.37 -1.42
C GLU A 273 -13.87 -16.94 -1.96
N LEU A 274 -12.69 -16.41 -2.18
CA LEU A 274 -12.43 -15.25 -3.02
C LEU A 274 -12.04 -15.75 -4.40
N ILE A 275 -12.75 -15.30 -5.44
CA ILE A 275 -12.45 -15.66 -6.83
C ILE A 275 -11.72 -14.48 -7.44
N ILE A 276 -10.40 -14.61 -7.56
CA ILE A 276 -9.54 -13.58 -8.14
C ILE A 276 -9.70 -13.63 -9.66
N ILE A 277 -10.16 -12.54 -10.25
CA ILE A 277 -10.34 -12.39 -11.69
C ILE A 277 -9.36 -11.38 -12.31
N GLY A 278 -8.71 -10.55 -11.49
CA GLY A 278 -7.73 -9.56 -11.93
C GLY A 278 -6.80 -9.12 -10.82
N ASN A 279 -5.73 -8.47 -11.24
CA ASN A 279 -4.70 -7.90 -10.40
C ASN A 279 -4.28 -6.52 -10.94
N ASP A 280 -3.06 -6.04 -10.61
CA ASP A 280 -2.52 -4.75 -11.02
C ASP A 280 -2.62 -4.52 -12.52
N GLY A 281 -2.22 -5.51 -13.32
CA GLY A 281 -2.16 -5.41 -14.79
C GLY A 281 -3.46 -5.78 -15.50
N GLY A 282 -4.57 -5.91 -14.78
CA GLY A 282 -5.90 -6.19 -15.33
C GLY A 282 -6.34 -7.64 -15.16
N LEU A 283 -7.26 -8.09 -16.02
CA LEU A 283 -7.84 -9.43 -15.95
C LEU A 283 -6.78 -10.52 -16.08
N LEU A 284 -6.91 -11.56 -15.25
CA LEU A 284 -6.14 -12.81 -15.38
C LEU A 284 -6.57 -13.59 -16.63
N LYS A 285 -5.79 -14.57 -17.01
CA LYS A 285 -6.19 -15.51 -18.08
C LYS A 285 -7.42 -16.32 -17.68
N ASN A 286 -7.40 -16.87 -16.49
CA ASN A 286 -8.50 -17.64 -15.89
C ASN A 286 -8.73 -17.21 -14.46
N PRO A 287 -9.94 -17.38 -13.90
CA PRO A 287 -10.18 -17.15 -12.48
C PRO A 287 -9.30 -18.05 -11.61
N SER A 288 -8.91 -17.55 -10.46
CA SER A 288 -8.19 -18.30 -9.42
C SER A 288 -8.92 -18.20 -8.10
N THR A 289 -9.19 -19.33 -7.45
CA THR A 289 -9.97 -19.38 -6.21
C THR A 289 -9.05 -19.60 -5.02
N VAL A 290 -9.21 -18.76 -3.99
CA VAL A 290 -8.41 -18.80 -2.76
C VAL A 290 -9.28 -18.59 -1.52
N LYS A 291 -8.81 -19.03 -0.35
CA LYS A 291 -9.45 -18.76 0.96
C LYS A 291 -8.94 -17.48 1.62
N ASN A 292 -7.73 -17.10 1.30
CA ASN A 292 -7.11 -15.85 1.71
C ASN A 292 -6.01 -15.47 0.73
N ILE A 293 -5.65 -14.17 0.70
CA ILE A 293 -4.62 -13.65 -0.19
C ILE A 293 -3.94 -12.43 0.43
N LEU A 294 -2.61 -12.38 0.36
CA LEU A 294 -1.84 -11.21 0.74
C LEU A 294 -2.02 -10.10 -0.32
N LEU A 295 -2.17 -8.88 0.16
CA LEU A 295 -2.26 -7.67 -0.64
C LEU A 295 -1.38 -6.59 -0.01
N ALA A 296 -0.27 -6.27 -0.64
CA ALA A 296 0.68 -5.27 -0.19
C ALA A 296 0.28 -3.84 -0.61
N PRO A 297 0.84 -2.79 0.02
CA PRO A 297 0.66 -1.41 -0.41
C PRO A 297 0.91 -1.23 -1.91
N GLY A 298 0.02 -0.50 -2.58
CA GLY A 298 0.05 -0.28 -4.02
C GLY A 298 -0.52 -1.42 -4.87
N GLU A 299 -0.65 -2.64 -4.36
CA GLU A 299 -1.25 -3.75 -5.10
C GLU A 299 -2.77 -3.63 -5.19
N ARG A 300 -3.34 -4.17 -6.27
CA ARG A 300 -4.77 -4.20 -6.54
C ARG A 300 -5.24 -5.62 -6.83
N LEU A 301 -6.51 -5.85 -6.50
CA LEU A 301 -7.23 -7.08 -6.82
C LEU A 301 -8.61 -6.77 -7.41
N ASP A 302 -9.01 -7.59 -8.35
CA ASP A 302 -10.36 -7.67 -8.86
C ASP A 302 -10.94 -9.03 -8.47
N VAL A 303 -11.95 -9.02 -7.61
CA VAL A 303 -12.41 -10.21 -6.90
C VAL A 303 -13.91 -10.38 -7.06
N LEU A 304 -14.36 -11.57 -7.39
CA LEU A 304 -15.76 -11.95 -7.26
C LEU A 304 -16.01 -12.61 -5.90
N VAL A 305 -17.05 -12.14 -5.23
CA VAL A 305 -17.56 -12.71 -3.98
C VAL A 305 -18.98 -13.18 -4.20
N ASN A 306 -19.27 -14.42 -3.81
CA ASN A 306 -20.59 -15.02 -3.95
C ASN A 306 -21.31 -15.09 -2.60
N PHE A 307 -22.45 -14.44 -2.49
CA PHE A 307 -23.33 -14.51 -1.32
C PHE A 307 -24.52 -15.44 -1.51
N ALA A 308 -24.60 -16.21 -2.60
CA ALA A 308 -25.64 -17.20 -2.84
C ALA A 308 -25.65 -18.25 -1.72
N GLY A 309 -26.85 -18.76 -1.38
CA GLY A 309 -27.02 -19.75 -0.30
C GLY A 309 -27.06 -19.15 1.12
N LEU A 310 -26.77 -17.87 1.28
CA LEU A 310 -26.97 -17.17 2.54
C LEU A 310 -28.43 -16.72 2.70
N THR A 311 -28.84 -16.39 3.93
CA THR A 311 -30.19 -15.90 4.24
C THR A 311 -30.14 -14.42 4.63
N ALA A 312 -31.25 -13.69 4.40
CA ALA A 312 -31.40 -12.34 4.88
C ALA A 312 -31.15 -12.26 6.39
N GLY A 313 -30.45 -11.24 6.85
CA GLY A 313 -29.99 -11.07 8.23
C GLY A 313 -28.60 -11.67 8.52
N THR A 314 -28.03 -12.47 7.62
CA THR A 314 -26.64 -12.95 7.77
C THR A 314 -25.67 -11.79 7.64
N GLU A 315 -24.62 -11.80 8.46
CA GLU A 315 -23.48 -10.88 8.35
C GLU A 315 -22.21 -11.67 8.00
N VAL A 316 -21.46 -11.18 7.03
CA VAL A 316 -20.13 -11.69 6.64
C VAL A 316 -19.15 -10.54 6.66
N PHE A 317 -17.90 -10.77 7.05
CA PHE A 317 -16.87 -9.74 7.05
C PHE A 317 -15.80 -10.05 6.02
N LEU A 318 -15.36 -9.02 5.29
CA LEU A 318 -14.02 -9.00 4.76
C LEU A 318 -13.08 -8.73 5.93
N GLU A 319 -12.08 -9.57 6.10
CA GLU A 319 -11.14 -9.51 7.21
C GLU A 319 -9.71 -9.65 6.72
N SER A 320 -8.74 -9.21 7.53
CA SER A 320 -7.34 -9.57 7.39
C SER A 320 -7.01 -10.64 8.41
N LYS A 321 -6.58 -11.80 7.97
CA LYS A 321 -6.10 -12.88 8.84
C LYS A 321 -4.67 -12.64 9.29
N VAL A 322 -4.27 -13.28 10.37
CA VAL A 322 -2.86 -13.34 10.76
C VAL A 322 -2.03 -13.97 9.65
N PHE A 323 -0.80 -13.54 9.54
CA PHE A 323 0.18 -14.11 8.60
C PHE A 323 1.59 -13.97 9.17
N ASN A 324 2.53 -14.76 8.64
CA ASN A 324 3.91 -14.80 9.08
C ASN A 324 4.84 -14.11 8.08
N ASP A 325 6.12 -14.05 8.44
CA ASP A 325 7.23 -13.68 7.57
C ASP A 325 7.25 -12.18 7.14
N ALA A 326 6.47 -11.31 7.81
CA ALA A 326 6.46 -9.86 7.55
C ALA A 326 7.23 -9.05 8.63
N GLY A 327 8.33 -9.58 9.13
CA GLY A 327 9.08 -8.95 10.23
C GLY A 327 8.30 -8.98 11.55
N ASN A 328 8.63 -8.07 12.46
CA ASN A 328 7.98 -8.00 13.77
C ASN A 328 6.74 -7.10 13.78
N ALA A 329 6.67 -6.10 12.89
CA ALA A 329 5.67 -5.05 12.94
C ALA A 329 4.29 -5.48 12.39
N GLN A 330 4.21 -6.51 11.56
CA GLN A 330 3.00 -6.86 10.83
C GLN A 330 2.60 -8.33 10.99
N GLY A 331 1.36 -8.66 10.62
CA GLY A 331 0.84 -10.03 10.53
C GLY A 331 0.42 -10.67 11.87
N LYS A 332 0.63 -10.02 13.01
CA LYS A 332 0.42 -10.61 14.34
C LYS A 332 -1.05 -10.58 14.82
N GLN A 333 -1.90 -9.80 14.18
CA GLN A 333 -3.31 -9.65 14.54
C GLN A 333 -4.21 -9.89 13.33
N GLY A 334 -5.30 -10.65 13.52
CA GLY A 334 -6.43 -10.67 12.60
C GLY A 334 -7.46 -9.60 13.00
N PHE A 335 -8.11 -8.98 12.00
CA PHE A 335 -9.12 -7.95 12.24
C PHE A 335 -10.08 -7.85 11.07
N LYS A 336 -11.28 -7.32 11.36
CA LYS A 336 -12.34 -7.08 10.38
C LYS A 336 -12.13 -5.74 9.68
N ILE A 337 -12.45 -5.70 8.37
CA ILE A 337 -12.26 -4.53 7.50
C ILE A 337 -13.59 -3.93 7.07
N LEU A 338 -14.49 -4.76 6.54
CA LEU A 338 -15.78 -4.36 5.98
C LEU A 338 -16.83 -5.41 6.33
N LYS A 339 -18.04 -4.98 6.73
CA LYS A 339 -19.17 -5.85 6.99
C LYS A 339 -20.11 -5.91 5.78
N PHE A 340 -20.42 -7.09 5.30
CA PHE A 340 -21.50 -7.34 4.35
C PHE A 340 -22.76 -7.75 5.14
N LYS A 341 -23.86 -7.03 4.93
CA LYS A 341 -25.18 -7.35 5.50
C LYS A 341 -26.07 -7.90 4.38
N ILE A 342 -26.44 -9.16 4.47
CA ILE A 342 -27.36 -9.77 3.51
C ILE A 342 -28.78 -9.26 3.83
N THR A 343 -29.35 -8.43 2.95
CA THR A 343 -30.66 -7.81 3.19
C THR A 343 -31.80 -8.56 2.53
N GLN A 344 -31.55 -9.26 1.44
CA GLN A 344 -32.58 -9.93 0.67
C GLN A 344 -32.03 -11.19 -0.02
N THR A 345 -32.87 -12.23 -0.05
CA THR A 345 -32.60 -13.42 -0.88
C THR A 345 -33.17 -13.18 -2.27
N VAL A 346 -32.29 -13.26 -3.28
CA VAL A 346 -32.64 -13.11 -4.70
C VAL A 346 -31.99 -14.25 -5.52
N SER A 347 -32.56 -14.55 -6.68
CA SER A 347 -31.91 -15.44 -7.64
C SER A 347 -30.80 -14.69 -8.37
N ASP A 348 -29.72 -15.39 -8.71
CA ASP A 348 -28.64 -14.91 -9.56
C ASP A 348 -28.37 -15.92 -10.67
N SER A 349 -28.31 -15.45 -11.92
CA SER A 349 -28.00 -16.27 -13.08
C SER A 349 -26.55 -16.08 -13.55
N PHE A 350 -25.75 -15.29 -12.86
CA PHE A 350 -24.36 -15.06 -13.23
C PHE A 350 -23.54 -16.32 -13.05
N ILE A 351 -22.75 -16.64 -14.07
CA ILE A 351 -21.80 -17.76 -14.07
C ILE A 351 -20.41 -17.18 -14.27
N VAL A 352 -19.48 -17.55 -13.39
CA VAL A 352 -18.08 -17.11 -13.49
C VAL A 352 -17.49 -17.65 -14.80
N PRO A 353 -16.99 -16.79 -15.69
CA PRO A 353 -16.36 -17.21 -16.93
C PRO A 353 -15.13 -18.07 -16.66
N VAL A 354 -14.96 -19.15 -17.39
CA VAL A 354 -13.79 -20.04 -17.27
C VAL A 354 -12.52 -19.46 -17.87
N SER A 355 -12.66 -18.51 -18.81
CA SER A 355 -11.57 -17.74 -19.41
C SER A 355 -11.95 -16.26 -19.35
N LEU A 356 -11.03 -15.42 -18.92
CA LEU A 356 -11.28 -14.00 -18.69
C LEU A 356 -10.63 -13.13 -19.75
N SER A 357 -9.42 -13.46 -20.15
CA SER A 357 -8.68 -12.63 -21.11
C SER A 357 -7.51 -13.37 -21.74
N SER A 358 -6.97 -12.81 -22.81
CA SER A 358 -5.70 -13.25 -23.37
C SER A 358 -4.55 -12.64 -22.55
N VAL A 359 -3.72 -13.49 -21.98
CA VAL A 359 -2.49 -13.06 -21.29
C VAL A 359 -1.32 -13.79 -21.94
N ASP A 360 -0.51 -13.04 -22.69
CA ASP A 360 0.70 -13.57 -23.28
C ASP A 360 1.74 -13.82 -22.17
N THR A 361 2.33 -15.01 -22.17
CA THR A 361 3.42 -15.32 -21.24
C THR A 361 4.75 -14.97 -21.89
N ILE A 362 5.53 -14.12 -21.23
CA ILE A 362 6.90 -13.84 -21.66
C ILE A 362 7.79 -15.00 -21.23
N SER A 363 8.52 -15.57 -22.19
CA SER A 363 9.49 -16.63 -21.88
C SER A 363 10.69 -16.03 -21.14
N PRO A 364 11.12 -16.56 -19.98
CA PRO A 364 12.35 -16.12 -19.33
C PRO A 364 13.60 -16.26 -20.23
N GLY A 365 13.59 -17.21 -21.17
CA GLY A 365 14.66 -17.39 -22.16
C GLY A 365 14.77 -16.27 -23.20
N SER A 366 13.78 -15.37 -23.31
CA SER A 366 13.85 -14.20 -24.20
C SER A 366 14.55 -13.00 -23.56
N SER A 367 14.96 -13.10 -22.29
CA SER A 367 15.64 -12.02 -21.57
C SER A 367 17.01 -11.72 -22.18
N SER A 368 17.20 -10.48 -22.62
CA SER A 368 18.48 -10.00 -23.16
C SER A 368 19.47 -9.59 -22.08
N LYS A 369 18.99 -9.31 -20.87
CA LYS A 369 19.81 -8.88 -19.73
C LYS A 369 19.13 -9.25 -18.41
N THR A 370 19.96 -9.63 -17.44
CA THR A 370 19.53 -9.80 -16.05
C THR A 370 20.11 -8.71 -15.18
N ARG A 371 19.26 -8.08 -14.34
CA ARG A 371 19.68 -7.11 -13.32
C ARG A 371 19.38 -7.64 -11.94
N ASN A 372 20.26 -7.38 -10.99
CA ASN A 372 20.07 -7.80 -9.59
C ASN A 372 19.95 -6.56 -8.69
N PHE A 373 18.89 -6.51 -7.90
CA PHE A 373 18.59 -5.43 -6.97
C PHE A 373 18.50 -6.01 -5.56
N ILE A 374 19.55 -5.78 -4.78
CA ILE A 374 19.60 -6.19 -3.37
C ILE A 374 18.84 -5.14 -2.58
N LEU A 375 17.83 -5.59 -1.84
CA LEU A 375 17.00 -4.76 -0.98
C LEU A 375 17.64 -4.76 0.42
N ASN A 376 18.17 -3.62 0.83
CA ASN A 376 18.90 -3.51 2.08
C ASN A 376 18.14 -2.59 3.05
N ALA A 377 17.91 -3.07 4.28
CA ALA A 377 17.84 -2.21 5.44
C ALA A 377 19.26 -2.00 5.98
N MET A 378 19.52 -0.90 6.66
CA MET A 378 20.85 -0.42 7.04
C MET A 378 21.69 -1.48 7.78
N GLN A 379 22.96 -1.65 7.38
CA GLN A 379 24.00 -2.09 8.29
C GLN A 379 24.62 -0.86 8.97
N MET A 380 24.39 -0.72 10.28
CA MET A 380 25.01 0.31 11.09
C MET A 380 26.54 0.12 11.13
N SER A 381 27.28 0.72 10.23
CA SER A 381 28.72 0.92 10.35
C SER A 381 29.00 2.37 10.71
N GLY A 382 29.12 2.62 12.02
CA GLY A 382 29.87 3.73 12.61
C GLY A 382 29.60 5.14 12.11
N GLY A 383 28.46 5.76 12.46
CA GLY A 383 28.21 7.19 12.30
C GLY A 383 26.72 7.48 12.17
N MET A 384 26.19 8.29 13.10
CA MET A 384 24.76 8.64 13.11
C MET A 384 24.42 9.60 11.95
N ASN A 385 24.33 9.10 10.72
CA ASN A 385 23.57 9.81 9.71
C ASN A 385 22.29 9.01 9.44
N MET A 386 21.17 9.54 9.87
CA MET A 386 19.88 8.85 10.03
C MET A 386 18.97 8.94 8.77
N SER A 387 19.47 9.41 7.65
CA SER A 387 18.77 9.39 6.36
C SER A 387 19.34 8.30 5.46
N GLY A 388 18.47 7.60 4.73
CA GLY A 388 18.87 6.55 3.81
C GLY A 388 19.08 5.19 4.47
N ILE A 389 18.22 4.85 5.42
CA ILE A 389 18.22 3.55 6.10
C ILE A 389 17.91 2.45 5.09
N HIS A 390 16.95 2.70 4.18
CA HIS A 390 16.54 1.78 3.13
C HIS A 390 17.24 2.11 1.82
N SER A 391 17.74 1.10 1.14
CA SER A 391 18.48 1.29 -0.11
C SER A 391 18.29 0.12 -1.07
N ILE A 392 18.51 0.38 -2.34
CA ILE A 392 18.59 -0.63 -3.40
C ILE A 392 20.03 -0.68 -3.88
N ASN A 393 20.68 -1.83 -3.78
CA ASN A 393 22.12 -1.99 -4.09
C ASN A 393 23.02 -1.01 -3.31
N GLY A 394 22.65 -0.68 -2.06
CA GLY A 394 23.38 0.29 -1.22
C GLY A 394 23.27 1.75 -1.69
N LYS A 395 22.31 2.07 -2.57
CA LYS A 395 22.05 3.41 -3.08
C LYS A 395 20.67 3.89 -2.63
N THR A 396 20.59 5.16 -2.28
CA THR A 396 19.34 5.89 -2.10
C THR A 396 19.05 6.77 -3.30
N TYR A 397 17.84 7.29 -3.40
CA TYR A 397 17.44 8.19 -4.48
C TYR A 397 18.36 9.40 -4.61
N ASP A 398 18.76 9.66 -5.84
CA ASP A 398 19.53 10.85 -6.22
C ASP A 398 19.09 11.30 -7.62
N LYS A 399 18.37 12.40 -7.68
CA LYS A 399 17.80 12.95 -8.92
C LYS A 399 18.84 13.24 -10.02
N ASN A 400 20.10 13.42 -9.66
CA ASN A 400 21.19 13.72 -10.59
C ASN A 400 21.90 12.45 -11.09
N ARG A 401 21.52 11.27 -10.58
CA ARG A 401 22.15 9.99 -10.93
C ARG A 401 21.20 9.13 -11.74
N MET A 402 21.64 8.68 -12.91
CA MET A 402 20.95 7.65 -13.66
C MET A 402 21.49 6.28 -13.26
N ASP A 403 20.66 5.48 -12.57
CA ASP A 403 21.09 4.20 -12.01
C ASP A 403 21.14 3.10 -13.07
N GLU A 404 20.11 3.04 -13.93
CA GLU A 404 19.99 2.02 -14.96
C GLU A 404 19.64 2.64 -16.32
N LYS A 405 20.15 2.03 -17.38
CA LYS A 405 19.76 2.34 -18.76
C LYS A 405 19.19 1.09 -19.41
N VAL A 406 18.04 1.22 -20.00
CA VAL A 406 17.28 0.15 -20.63
C VAL A 406 16.91 0.55 -22.04
N SER A 407 17.13 -0.33 -23.00
CA SER A 407 16.73 -0.07 -24.38
C SER A 407 15.22 -0.27 -24.56
N ALA A 408 14.59 0.63 -25.30
CA ALA A 408 13.19 0.46 -25.70
C ALA A 408 13.01 -0.90 -26.40
N ASN A 409 11.86 -1.52 -26.20
CA ASN A 409 11.48 -2.84 -26.69
C ASN A 409 12.40 -4.01 -26.25
N ALA A 410 13.31 -3.79 -25.28
CA ALA A 410 14.08 -4.88 -24.69
C ALA A 410 13.19 -5.74 -23.79
N THR A 411 13.57 -7.03 -23.68
CA THR A 411 13.04 -7.90 -22.64
C THR A 411 14.15 -8.16 -21.63
N GLU A 412 13.92 -7.85 -20.36
CA GLU A 412 14.92 -8.04 -19.31
C GLU A 412 14.33 -8.83 -18.12
N THR A 413 15.20 -9.56 -17.42
CA THR A 413 14.90 -10.16 -16.12
C THR A 413 15.44 -9.25 -15.03
N TRP A 414 14.56 -8.85 -14.09
CA TRP A 414 14.94 -8.14 -12.89
C TRP A 414 14.75 -9.04 -11.68
N ILE A 415 15.73 -9.03 -10.78
CA ILE A 415 15.74 -9.85 -9.57
C ILE A 415 15.72 -8.92 -8.37
N PHE A 416 14.70 -9.04 -7.54
CA PHE A 416 14.63 -8.37 -6.24
C PHE A 416 15.05 -9.36 -5.16
N ASP A 417 16.16 -9.07 -4.50
CA ASP A 417 16.79 -9.93 -3.50
C ASP A 417 16.63 -9.34 -2.10
N ASN A 418 15.69 -9.88 -1.35
CA ASN A 418 15.46 -9.59 0.08
C ASN A 418 15.89 -10.76 0.97
N SER A 419 16.80 -11.61 0.48
CA SER A 419 17.22 -12.83 1.18
C SER A 419 17.93 -12.57 2.52
N LYS A 420 18.39 -11.34 2.73
CA LYS A 420 19.07 -10.88 3.95
C LYS A 420 18.31 -9.80 4.70
N GLY A 421 17.19 -9.32 4.15
CA GLY A 421 16.34 -8.31 4.79
C GLY A 421 15.43 -8.92 5.86
N ASP A 422 14.96 -8.09 6.74
CA ASP A 422 14.06 -8.39 7.86
C ASP A 422 12.69 -7.70 7.74
N GLU A 423 12.53 -6.80 6.79
CA GLU A 423 11.27 -6.11 6.50
C GLU A 423 10.73 -6.45 5.09
N PRO A 424 9.41 -6.43 4.88
CA PRO A 424 8.81 -6.66 3.56
C PRO A 424 8.90 -5.42 2.67
N HIS A 425 9.15 -5.63 1.38
CA HIS A 425 9.23 -4.57 0.39
C HIS A 425 8.29 -4.83 -0.79
N PRO A 426 7.17 -4.09 -0.92
CA PRO A 426 6.40 -4.05 -2.18
C PRO A 426 7.21 -3.28 -3.23
N MET A 427 7.76 -3.95 -4.23
CA MET A 427 8.56 -3.31 -5.28
C MET A 427 7.68 -2.90 -6.45
N HIS A 428 7.63 -1.60 -6.72
CA HIS A 428 6.86 -0.98 -7.80
C HIS A 428 7.77 -0.41 -8.90
N LEU A 429 7.31 -0.54 -10.15
CA LEU A 429 7.98 0.00 -11.35
C LEU A 429 7.02 0.92 -12.12
N HIS A 430 7.44 2.14 -12.36
CA HIS A 430 6.72 3.11 -13.19
C HIS A 430 6.79 2.78 -14.68
N GLY A 431 5.78 3.13 -15.45
CA GLY A 431 5.77 3.08 -16.91
C GLY A 431 5.75 1.70 -17.56
N VAL A 432 5.78 0.61 -16.79
CA VAL A 432 5.81 -0.78 -17.29
C VAL A 432 4.91 -1.70 -16.49
N HIS A 433 4.52 -2.82 -17.13
CA HIS A 433 4.04 -4.00 -16.43
C HIS A 433 5.02 -5.15 -16.62
N PHE A 434 5.07 -6.05 -15.65
CA PHE A 434 5.94 -7.23 -15.65
C PHE A 434 5.17 -8.50 -15.31
N GLN A 435 5.79 -9.65 -15.49
CA GLN A 435 5.29 -10.92 -14.99
C GLN A 435 6.24 -11.48 -13.94
N VAL A 436 5.70 -11.96 -12.83
CA VAL A 436 6.48 -12.71 -11.84
C VAL A 436 6.58 -14.15 -12.32
N PHE A 437 7.79 -14.68 -12.48
CA PHE A 437 7.95 -16.03 -13.00
C PHE A 437 8.67 -16.98 -12.05
N GLU A 438 9.36 -16.47 -11.04
CA GLU A 438 10.06 -17.29 -10.07
C GLU A 438 10.12 -16.59 -8.70
N ARG A 439 9.97 -17.39 -7.66
CA ARG A 439 10.15 -16.98 -6.28
C ARG A 439 10.94 -18.07 -5.55
N SER A 440 11.95 -17.70 -4.79
CA SER A 440 12.76 -18.60 -3.95
C SER A 440 12.93 -18.04 -2.55
N GLY A 441 13.36 -18.87 -1.60
CA GLY A 441 13.33 -18.51 -0.18
C GLY A 441 11.89 -18.38 0.34
N GLY A 442 11.66 -17.87 1.56
CA GLY A 442 10.34 -17.56 2.12
C GLY A 442 9.17 -18.41 1.61
N ARG A 443 8.21 -17.79 0.94
CA ARG A 443 7.00 -18.46 0.41
C ARG A 443 7.24 -19.48 -0.72
N ARG A 444 8.36 -19.42 -1.43
CA ARG A 444 8.84 -20.38 -2.46
C ARG A 444 7.96 -20.60 -3.67
N GLN A 445 6.79 -20.00 -3.76
CA GLN A 445 5.84 -20.21 -4.85
C GLN A 445 5.11 -18.92 -5.17
N LEU A 446 4.64 -18.81 -6.41
CA LEU A 446 3.77 -17.72 -6.83
C LEU A 446 2.41 -17.84 -6.13
N ILE A 447 1.81 -16.71 -5.81
CA ILE A 447 0.44 -16.64 -5.31
C ILE A 447 -0.53 -16.29 -6.44
N ALA A 448 -1.82 -16.48 -6.21
CA ALA A 448 -2.84 -16.29 -7.24
C ALA A 448 -2.82 -14.90 -7.88
N SER A 449 -2.55 -13.85 -7.09
CA SER A 449 -2.45 -12.46 -7.57
C SER A 449 -1.21 -12.17 -8.42
N GLU A 450 -0.25 -13.08 -8.47
CA GLU A 450 0.98 -12.92 -9.28
C GLU A 450 0.86 -13.56 -10.67
N SER A 451 -0.27 -14.19 -10.96
CA SER A 451 -0.56 -14.74 -12.29
C SER A 451 -0.98 -13.60 -13.24
N GLY A 452 -0.23 -13.38 -14.29
CA GLY A 452 -0.49 -12.33 -15.28
C GLY A 452 0.40 -11.11 -15.13
N TRP A 453 -0.14 -9.94 -15.48
CA TRP A 453 0.61 -8.70 -15.50
C TRP A 453 0.51 -7.97 -14.17
N LYS A 454 1.63 -7.45 -13.68
CA LYS A 454 1.72 -6.66 -12.44
C LYS A 454 2.60 -5.42 -12.66
N ASP A 455 2.48 -4.47 -11.75
CA ASP A 455 3.41 -3.34 -11.62
C ASP A 455 4.04 -3.24 -10.22
N THR A 456 3.48 -3.97 -9.26
CA THR A 456 3.95 -4.02 -7.87
C THR A 456 4.06 -5.48 -7.43
N VAL A 457 5.14 -5.87 -6.76
CA VAL A 457 5.32 -7.23 -6.24
C VAL A 457 5.86 -7.22 -4.83
N LEU A 458 5.19 -7.92 -3.93
CA LEU A 458 5.62 -8.07 -2.54
C LEU A 458 6.82 -9.02 -2.44
N VAL A 459 7.93 -8.53 -1.88
CA VAL A 459 9.13 -9.31 -1.56
C VAL A 459 9.27 -9.38 -0.05
N MET A 460 8.95 -10.54 0.52
CA MET A 460 9.02 -10.78 1.98
C MET A 460 10.48 -10.98 2.44
N PRO A 461 10.76 -10.85 3.74
CA PRO A 461 12.03 -11.27 4.32
C PRO A 461 12.43 -12.68 3.89
N GLY A 462 13.70 -12.86 3.54
CA GLY A 462 14.24 -14.15 3.11
C GLY A 462 13.88 -14.55 1.67
N GLU A 463 13.21 -13.71 0.88
CA GLU A 463 12.78 -14.02 -0.49
C GLU A 463 13.70 -13.42 -1.54
N ILE A 464 13.77 -14.11 -2.68
CA ILE A 464 14.25 -13.60 -3.96
C ILE A 464 13.11 -13.76 -4.97
N VAL A 465 12.74 -12.67 -5.63
CA VAL A 465 11.68 -12.64 -6.63
C VAL A 465 12.25 -12.26 -7.98
N LYS A 466 11.94 -13.04 -9.02
CA LYS A 466 12.33 -12.76 -10.39
C LYS A 466 11.13 -12.33 -11.22
N ILE A 467 11.27 -11.20 -11.85
CA ILE A 467 10.29 -10.66 -12.78
C ILE A 467 10.86 -10.58 -14.18
N ILE A 468 9.99 -10.70 -15.16
CA ILE A 468 10.34 -10.46 -16.56
C ILE A 468 9.54 -9.30 -17.10
N ILE A 469 10.23 -8.37 -17.75
CA ILE A 469 9.68 -7.12 -18.26
C ILE A 469 9.88 -7.08 -19.76
N SER A 470 8.82 -6.85 -20.52
CA SER A 470 8.92 -6.44 -21.92
C SER A 470 8.72 -4.93 -21.97
N PHE A 471 9.80 -4.20 -22.10
CA PHE A 471 9.77 -2.75 -22.16
C PHE A 471 9.07 -2.30 -23.44
N SER A 472 8.23 -1.28 -23.33
CA SER A 472 7.56 -0.67 -24.47
C SER A 472 8.50 0.28 -25.23
N ASN A 473 7.96 0.93 -26.24
CA ASN A 473 8.63 2.00 -26.96
C ASN A 473 8.52 3.39 -26.27
N LEU A 474 8.07 3.43 -25.02
CA LEU A 474 8.14 4.64 -24.21
C LEU A 474 9.61 5.02 -24.00
N THR A 475 9.87 6.30 -23.95
CA THR A 475 11.22 6.84 -23.68
C THR A 475 11.13 7.86 -22.54
N GLY A 476 12.26 8.08 -21.87
CA GLY A 476 12.34 9.01 -20.76
C GLY A 476 12.84 8.38 -19.48
N VAL A 477 12.74 9.13 -18.39
CA VAL A 477 13.20 8.70 -17.07
C VAL A 477 11.99 8.28 -16.23
N PHE A 478 12.11 7.11 -15.64
CA PHE A 478 11.14 6.53 -14.73
C PHE A 478 11.83 6.13 -13.44
N VAL A 479 11.07 5.89 -12.39
CA VAL A 479 11.57 5.37 -11.11
C VAL A 479 11.08 3.94 -10.88
N PHE A 480 11.80 3.21 -10.03
CA PHE A 480 11.31 2.02 -9.36
C PHE A 480 11.72 2.08 -7.90
N HIS A 481 10.83 1.66 -7.02
CA HIS A 481 11.00 1.90 -5.60
C HIS A 481 10.23 0.87 -4.75
N CYS A 482 10.51 0.86 -3.46
CA CYS A 482 9.66 0.20 -2.48
C CYS A 482 8.39 1.02 -2.28
N HIS A 483 7.22 0.40 -2.37
CA HIS A 483 5.92 1.06 -2.16
C HIS A 483 5.45 0.99 -0.68
N ASN A 484 6.33 0.69 0.27
CA ASN A 484 6.21 1.19 1.63
C ASN A 484 6.61 2.66 1.56
N LEU A 485 5.67 3.56 1.75
CA LEU A 485 5.88 4.98 1.43
C LEU A 485 6.88 5.65 2.37
N GLU A 486 7.07 5.13 3.58
CA GLU A 486 8.12 5.58 4.49
C GLU A 486 9.51 5.16 3.98
N HIS A 487 9.64 3.95 3.41
CA HIS A 487 10.88 3.49 2.77
C HIS A 487 11.19 4.29 1.50
N GLU A 488 10.16 4.61 0.72
CA GLU A 488 10.25 5.46 -0.47
C GLU A 488 10.78 6.85 -0.10
N ASP A 489 10.13 7.54 0.86
CA ASP A 489 10.53 8.87 1.32
C ASP A 489 11.90 8.89 2.00
N ASP A 490 12.35 7.77 2.60
CA ASP A 490 13.70 7.59 3.13
C ASP A 490 14.75 7.35 2.01
N GLY A 491 14.29 7.12 0.78
CA GLY A 491 15.13 7.02 -0.41
C GLY A 491 15.26 5.64 -1.04
N MET A 492 14.44 4.65 -0.66
CA MET A 492 14.44 3.31 -1.30
C MET A 492 13.86 3.36 -2.71
N MET A 493 14.51 4.12 -3.56
CA MET A 493 14.10 4.42 -4.93
C MET A 493 15.33 4.61 -5.82
N LEU A 494 15.26 4.13 -7.05
CA LEU A 494 16.27 4.35 -8.10
C LEU A 494 15.61 4.79 -9.40
N GLN A 495 16.39 5.38 -10.28
CA GLN A 495 15.96 5.84 -11.60
C GLN A 495 16.43 4.90 -12.71
N TYR A 496 15.58 4.70 -13.71
CA TYR A 496 16.00 4.10 -14.96
C TYR A 496 15.59 4.95 -16.16
N GLN A 497 16.47 4.99 -17.15
CA GLN A 497 16.22 5.67 -18.42
C GLN A 497 15.88 4.64 -19.50
N LEU A 498 14.72 4.81 -20.11
CA LEU A 498 14.29 4.04 -21.27
C LEU A 498 14.64 4.82 -22.56
N THR A 499 15.50 4.23 -23.42
CA THR A 499 16.09 4.90 -24.60
C THR A 499 15.94 4.09 -25.88
#